data_e90b3bc469fca49628b732206037e96f
#
_entry.id   e90b3bc469fca49628b732206037e96f
#
_cell.length_a   1.000
_cell.length_b   1.000
_cell.length_c   1.000
_cell.angle_alpha   90.00
_cell.angle_beta   90.00
_cell.angle_gamma   90.00
#
_symmetry.space_group_name_H-M   'P 1'
#
loop_
_entity.id
_entity.type
_entity.pdbx_description
1 polymer ?
#
loop_
_entity_poly.entity_id
_entity_poly.type
_entity_poly.pdbx_seq_one_letter_code
_entity_poly.pdbx_strand_id
1 'polypeptide(L)'
;APNVEEENGEQVTRANNSYFTDQVIKDVAQKFVEIYDLKDSKPDSEGNVISAFERAVTMVYGGGYKIYTTQDLEYQKIAEEVFETTSYLNVKDSYGQSLQAAITVVDPYNGNVVALVGGTGIKTADRGWNWATEVRPCGSAVKPISTYAPALDDGTLTAASSIDDYPILLNGKTWPQNANGRYGGLTDVRDAIVRSLNT
;
A
#
# COMPACT_ATOMS: atom_id res chain seq x y z
N ALA A 1 23.86 13.20 -11.18
CA ALA A 1 23.16 14.49 -11.38
C ALA A 1 21.67 14.19 -11.23
N PRO A 2 20.87 15.05 -10.61
CA PRO A 2 19.44 14.83 -10.49
C PRO A 2 18.81 14.78 -11.88
N ASN A 3 17.87 13.85 -12.07
CA ASN A 3 17.05 13.80 -13.28
C ASN A 3 16.05 14.95 -13.21
N VAL A 4 16.27 15.98 -14.02
CA VAL A 4 15.36 17.14 -14.12
C VAL A 4 14.54 16.98 -15.40
N GLU A 5 13.23 16.96 -15.25
CA GLU A 5 12.28 16.93 -16.37
C GLU A 5 11.45 18.22 -16.36
N GLU A 6 10.90 18.60 -17.50
CA GLU A 6 10.02 19.76 -17.62
C GLU A 6 8.57 19.26 -17.67
N GLU A 7 7.77 19.63 -16.68
CA GLU A 7 6.34 19.34 -16.64
C GLU A 7 5.55 20.65 -16.50
N ASN A 8 4.63 20.89 -17.45
CA ASN A 8 3.79 22.11 -17.49
C ASN A 8 4.58 23.43 -17.42
N GLY A 9 5.83 23.45 -17.93
CA GLY A 9 6.70 24.63 -17.91
C GLY A 9 7.46 24.83 -16.61
N GLU A 10 7.39 23.91 -15.67
CA GLU A 10 8.18 23.89 -14.42
C GLU A 10 9.20 22.76 -14.46
N GLN A 11 10.40 23.03 -13.95
CA GLN A 11 11.44 22.00 -13.79
C GLN A 11 11.12 21.15 -12.56
N VAL A 12 10.83 19.86 -12.76
CA VAL A 12 10.57 18.89 -11.70
C VAL A 12 11.76 17.95 -11.58
N THR A 13 12.31 17.83 -10.38
CA THR A 13 13.35 16.85 -10.09
C THR A 13 12.73 15.50 -9.83
N ARG A 14 13.03 14.51 -10.67
CA ARG A 14 12.62 13.12 -10.48
C ARG A 14 13.56 12.40 -9.51
N ALA A 15 13.02 11.55 -8.67
CA ALA A 15 13.81 10.61 -7.87
C ALA A 15 14.58 9.63 -8.79
N ASN A 16 15.72 9.12 -8.30
CA ASN A 16 16.52 8.15 -9.05
C ASN A 16 15.93 6.72 -8.97
N ASN A 17 15.26 6.42 -7.88
CA ASN A 17 14.70 5.10 -7.59
C ASN A 17 13.18 5.09 -7.74
N SER A 18 12.64 3.99 -8.24
CA SER A 18 11.21 3.67 -8.14
C SER A 18 10.79 3.45 -6.67
N TYR A 19 9.49 3.47 -6.39
CA TYR A 19 8.98 3.06 -5.08
C TYR A 19 9.34 1.60 -4.76
N PHE A 20 9.33 0.73 -5.77
CA PHE A 20 9.73 -0.67 -5.63
C PHE A 20 11.20 -0.78 -5.21
N THR A 21 12.09 -0.08 -5.91
CA THR A 21 13.53 -0.07 -5.61
C THR A 21 13.80 0.45 -4.20
N ASP A 22 13.13 1.52 -3.78
CA ASP A 22 13.27 2.06 -2.44
C ASP A 22 12.81 1.06 -1.36
N GLN A 23 11.72 0.32 -1.63
CA GLN A 23 11.26 -0.71 -0.72
C GLN A 23 12.27 -1.86 -0.61
N VAL A 24 12.84 -2.30 -1.73
CA VAL A 24 13.89 -3.32 -1.73
C VAL A 24 15.10 -2.88 -0.92
N ILE A 25 15.56 -1.63 -1.08
CA ILE A 25 16.66 -1.08 -0.30
C ILE A 25 16.33 -1.10 1.19
N LYS A 26 15.12 -0.69 1.55
CA LYS A 26 14.63 -0.70 2.94
C LYS A 26 14.64 -2.11 3.53
N ASP A 27 14.10 -3.09 2.80
CA ASP A 27 13.98 -4.47 3.27
C ASP A 27 15.36 -5.12 3.43
N VAL A 28 16.27 -4.92 2.48
CA VAL A 28 17.64 -5.43 2.56
C VAL A 28 18.41 -4.76 3.69
N ALA A 29 18.26 -3.44 3.86
CA ALA A 29 18.92 -2.73 4.96
C ALA A 29 18.42 -3.22 6.32
N GLN A 30 17.12 -3.47 6.49
CA GLN A 30 16.57 -4.07 7.71
C GLN A 30 17.16 -5.46 7.98
N LYS A 31 17.27 -6.29 6.94
CA LYS A 31 17.93 -7.60 7.06
C LYS A 31 19.41 -7.49 7.43
N PHE A 32 20.11 -6.50 6.92
CA PHE A 32 21.51 -6.26 7.29
C PHE A 32 21.66 -5.85 8.75
N VAL A 33 20.74 -5.02 9.27
CA VAL A 33 20.71 -4.68 10.69
C VAL A 33 20.59 -5.97 11.54
N GLU A 34 19.71 -6.88 11.16
CA GLU A 34 19.50 -8.15 11.86
C GLU A 34 20.71 -9.08 11.74
N ILE A 35 21.17 -9.36 10.51
CA ILE A 35 22.20 -10.35 10.22
C ILE A 35 23.56 -9.95 10.79
N TYR A 36 23.91 -8.66 10.69
CA TYR A 36 25.20 -8.13 11.15
C TYR A 36 25.14 -7.53 12.55
N ASP A 37 24.02 -7.66 13.26
CA ASP A 37 23.78 -7.06 14.59
C ASP A 37 24.23 -5.59 14.65
N LEU A 38 23.89 -4.82 13.62
CA LEU A 38 24.32 -3.43 13.51
C LEU A 38 23.70 -2.61 14.64
N LYS A 39 24.53 -1.74 15.23
CA LYS A 39 24.10 -0.78 16.25
C LYS A 39 24.29 0.65 15.71
N ASP A 40 23.63 1.59 16.34
CA ASP A 40 23.87 2.99 16.07
C ASP A 40 25.36 3.33 16.27
N SER A 41 25.85 4.29 15.51
CA SER A 41 27.24 4.77 15.69
C SER A 41 27.39 5.42 17.06
N LYS A 42 28.65 5.51 17.53
CA LYS A 42 28.95 6.46 18.61
C LYS A 42 28.73 7.88 18.11
N PRO A 43 28.34 8.82 19.00
CA PRO A 43 28.27 10.23 18.63
C PRO A 43 29.61 10.72 18.07
N ASP A 44 29.55 11.53 17.02
CA ASP A 44 30.72 12.24 16.49
C ASP A 44 31.06 13.47 17.37
N SER A 45 32.00 14.28 16.93
CA SER A 45 32.45 15.49 17.65
C SER A 45 31.34 16.55 17.77
N GLU A 46 30.30 16.48 16.95
CA GLU A 46 29.15 17.39 16.94
C GLU A 46 27.93 16.77 17.64
N GLY A 47 28.06 15.52 18.14
CA GLY A 47 26.97 14.78 18.79
C GLY A 47 26.04 14.04 17.84
N ASN A 48 26.33 13.98 16.54
CA ASN A 48 25.48 13.27 15.58
C ASN A 48 25.67 11.74 15.69
N VAL A 49 24.58 11.03 15.56
CA VAL A 49 24.54 9.54 15.59
C VAL A 49 23.96 9.05 14.27
N ILE A 50 24.69 8.15 13.61
CA ILE A 50 24.18 7.43 12.44
C ILE A 50 23.48 6.18 12.92
N SER A 51 22.19 6.02 12.61
CA SER A 51 21.43 4.85 13.01
C SER A 51 21.96 3.55 12.39
N ALA A 52 21.70 2.43 13.05
CA ALA A 52 22.00 1.10 12.50
C ALA A 52 21.41 0.92 11.10
N PHE A 53 20.19 1.42 10.89
CA PHE A 53 19.53 1.37 9.60
C PHE A 53 20.26 2.19 8.52
N GLU A 54 20.64 3.44 8.77
CA GLU A 54 21.37 4.25 7.79
C GLU A 54 22.77 3.68 7.50
N ARG A 55 23.42 3.06 8.48
CA ARG A 55 24.65 2.30 8.25
C ARG A 55 24.39 1.11 7.31
N ALA A 56 23.31 0.38 7.51
CA ALA A 56 22.92 -0.71 6.63
C ALA A 56 22.60 -0.22 5.22
N VAL A 57 21.88 0.89 5.07
CA VAL A 57 21.62 1.51 3.75
C VAL A 57 22.94 1.85 3.05
N THR A 58 23.92 2.42 3.75
CA THR A 58 25.25 2.70 3.20
C THR A 58 25.93 1.42 2.71
N MET A 59 25.78 0.30 3.44
CA MET A 59 26.30 -1.00 3.00
C MET A 59 25.59 -1.51 1.75
N VAL A 60 24.27 -1.34 1.62
CA VAL A 60 23.52 -1.73 0.42
C VAL A 60 24.07 -1.01 -0.80
N TYR A 61 24.26 0.29 -0.73
CA TYR A 61 24.76 1.08 -1.86
C TYR A 61 26.24 0.84 -2.18
N GLY A 62 27.07 0.67 -1.15
CA GLY A 62 28.54 0.61 -1.30
C GLY A 62 29.11 -0.81 -1.33
N GLY A 63 28.35 -1.82 -0.98
CA GLY A 63 28.86 -3.16 -0.74
C GLY A 63 29.01 -4.06 -1.96
N GLY A 64 28.63 -3.61 -3.16
CA GLY A 64 28.75 -4.40 -4.40
C GLY A 64 27.81 -5.60 -4.46
N TYR A 65 26.73 -5.60 -3.71
CA TYR A 65 25.74 -6.67 -3.68
C TYR A 65 24.94 -6.76 -4.96
N LYS A 66 24.58 -7.98 -5.35
CA LYS A 66 23.57 -8.26 -6.38
C LYS A 66 22.27 -8.64 -5.68
N ILE A 67 21.24 -7.84 -5.85
CA ILE A 67 19.94 -8.05 -5.22
C ILE A 67 18.98 -8.54 -6.31
N TYR A 68 18.45 -9.75 -6.14
CA TYR A 68 17.46 -10.33 -7.04
C TYR A 68 16.08 -10.05 -6.46
N THR A 69 15.18 -9.53 -7.30
CA THR A 69 13.84 -9.13 -6.90
C THR A 69 12.79 -9.80 -7.76
N THR A 70 11.54 -9.70 -7.36
CA THR A 70 10.37 -10.15 -8.12
C THR A 70 9.78 -9.07 -9.01
N GLN A 71 10.42 -7.89 -9.09
CA GLN A 71 9.95 -6.78 -9.92
C GLN A 71 9.87 -7.17 -11.38
N ASP A 72 8.71 -6.90 -11.99
CA ASP A 72 8.54 -6.88 -13.43
C ASP A 72 8.60 -5.44 -13.92
N LEU A 73 9.58 -5.13 -14.75
CA LEU A 73 9.84 -3.76 -15.20
C LEU A 73 8.72 -3.20 -16.09
N GLU A 74 8.01 -4.06 -16.83
CA GLU A 74 6.90 -3.64 -17.66
C GLU A 74 5.68 -3.26 -16.81
N TYR A 75 5.29 -4.11 -15.85
CA TYR A 75 4.22 -3.79 -14.91
C TYR A 75 4.57 -2.58 -14.04
N GLN A 76 5.81 -2.46 -13.59
CA GLN A 76 6.23 -1.30 -12.79
C GLN A 76 6.09 -0.01 -13.60
N LYS A 77 6.57 0.01 -14.83
CA LYS A 77 6.48 1.17 -15.72
C LYS A 77 5.03 1.58 -15.99
N ILE A 78 4.17 0.61 -16.30
CA ILE A 78 2.74 0.89 -16.53
C ILE A 78 2.09 1.47 -15.27
N ALA A 79 2.38 0.90 -14.10
CA ALA A 79 1.83 1.38 -12.84
C ALA A 79 2.29 2.82 -12.53
N GLU A 80 3.57 3.14 -12.73
CA GLU A 80 4.12 4.49 -12.55
C GLU A 80 3.45 5.48 -13.51
N GLU A 81 3.37 5.15 -14.81
CA GLU A 81 2.74 6.00 -15.82
C GLU A 81 1.28 6.33 -15.46
N VAL A 82 0.50 5.33 -15.03
CA VAL A 82 -0.89 5.54 -14.61
C VAL A 82 -0.96 6.51 -13.41
N PHE A 83 -0.09 6.34 -12.41
CA PHE A 83 -0.11 7.15 -11.20
C PHE A 83 0.42 8.58 -11.41
N GLU A 84 1.27 8.78 -12.42
CA GLU A 84 1.80 10.10 -12.78
C GLU A 84 0.85 10.88 -13.69
N THR A 85 0.23 10.22 -14.68
CA THR A 85 -0.47 10.92 -15.77
C THR A 85 -1.99 10.98 -15.61
N THR A 86 -2.58 10.13 -14.76
CA THR A 86 -4.03 10.02 -14.71
C THR A 86 -4.69 11.16 -13.94
N SER A 87 -5.44 11.98 -14.64
CA SER A 87 -6.07 13.20 -14.10
C SER A 87 -7.04 12.96 -12.94
N TYR A 88 -7.73 11.81 -12.89
CA TYR A 88 -8.63 11.48 -11.77
C TYR A 88 -7.90 11.17 -10.46
N LEU A 89 -6.61 10.92 -10.49
CA LEU A 89 -5.77 10.82 -9.31
C LEU A 89 -5.24 12.19 -8.84
N ASN A 90 -5.31 13.21 -9.68
CA ASN A 90 -4.87 14.57 -9.35
C ASN A 90 -6.02 15.37 -8.70
N VAL A 91 -6.50 14.90 -7.56
CA VAL A 91 -7.58 15.50 -6.81
C VAL A 91 -7.04 16.12 -5.54
N LYS A 92 -7.52 17.30 -5.17
CA LYS A 92 -7.20 17.97 -3.92
C LYS A 92 -8.38 17.91 -2.96
N ASP A 93 -8.09 17.82 -1.68
CA ASP A 93 -9.08 17.94 -0.64
C ASP A 93 -9.50 19.40 -0.40
N SER A 94 -10.39 19.64 0.58
CA SER A 94 -10.86 20.99 0.94
C SER A 94 -9.76 21.90 1.53
N TYR A 95 -8.62 21.35 1.90
CA TYR A 95 -7.45 22.08 2.40
C TYR A 95 -6.38 22.30 1.32
N GLY A 96 -6.65 21.89 0.08
CA GLY A 96 -5.72 21.99 -1.05
C GLY A 96 -4.60 20.93 -1.04
N GLN A 97 -4.69 19.92 -0.18
CA GLN A 97 -3.73 18.81 -0.16
C GLN A 97 -4.09 17.79 -1.24
N SER A 98 -3.09 17.33 -1.98
CA SER A 98 -3.28 16.30 -2.99
C SER A 98 -3.67 14.97 -2.35
N LEU A 99 -4.75 14.37 -2.83
CA LEU A 99 -5.12 13.01 -2.45
C LEU A 99 -4.02 12.05 -2.90
N GLN A 100 -3.72 11.08 -2.04
CA GLN A 100 -2.71 10.08 -2.31
C GLN A 100 -3.39 8.73 -2.59
N ALA A 101 -2.82 8.00 -3.52
CA ALA A 101 -3.18 6.61 -3.80
C ALA A 101 -1.90 5.79 -3.91
N ALA A 102 -2.05 4.49 -3.74
CA ALA A 102 -0.96 3.54 -3.89
C ALA A 102 -1.48 2.24 -4.52
N ILE A 103 -0.58 1.50 -5.15
CA ILE A 103 -0.89 0.19 -5.72
C ILE A 103 0.22 -0.81 -5.40
N THR A 104 -0.17 -2.03 -5.11
CA THR A 104 0.69 -3.20 -5.07
C THR A 104 0.11 -4.23 -6.03
N VAL A 105 0.90 -4.63 -7.02
CA VAL A 105 0.53 -5.66 -8.00
C VAL A 105 1.16 -6.98 -7.59
N VAL A 106 0.33 -7.99 -7.39
CA VAL A 106 0.75 -9.32 -6.94
C VAL A 106 0.42 -10.35 -8.01
N ASP A 107 1.38 -11.20 -8.34
CA ASP A 107 1.15 -12.37 -9.16
C ASP A 107 0.32 -13.40 -8.38
N PRO A 108 -0.91 -13.72 -8.81
CA PRO A 108 -1.80 -14.61 -8.06
C PRO A 108 -1.34 -16.07 -8.03
N TYR A 109 -0.42 -16.46 -8.89
CA TYR A 109 0.05 -17.84 -8.98
C TYR A 109 1.19 -18.17 -8.00
N ASN A 110 1.96 -17.16 -7.59
CA ASN A 110 3.12 -17.38 -6.73
C ASN A 110 3.21 -16.40 -5.54
N GLY A 111 2.34 -15.39 -5.49
CA GLY A 111 2.29 -14.40 -4.42
C GLY A 111 3.39 -13.32 -4.51
N ASN A 112 4.15 -13.28 -5.59
CA ASN A 112 5.21 -12.29 -5.75
C ASN A 112 4.64 -10.89 -6.00
N VAL A 113 5.19 -9.89 -5.33
CA VAL A 113 4.94 -8.50 -5.68
C VAL A 113 5.76 -8.16 -6.92
N VAL A 114 5.09 -7.82 -8.01
CA VAL A 114 5.73 -7.55 -9.30
C VAL A 114 5.82 -6.06 -9.63
N ALA A 115 4.95 -5.24 -9.05
CA ALA A 115 5.03 -3.78 -9.14
C ALA A 115 4.48 -3.12 -7.87
N LEU A 116 4.98 -1.91 -7.58
CA LEU A 116 4.59 -1.15 -6.41
C LEU A 116 4.77 0.35 -6.67
N VAL A 117 3.68 1.11 -6.48
CA VAL A 117 3.71 2.58 -6.53
C VAL A 117 3.10 3.13 -5.25
N GLY A 118 3.81 3.98 -4.55
CA GLY A 118 3.47 4.44 -3.21
C GLY A 118 2.95 5.86 -3.11
N GLY A 119 2.60 6.49 -4.22
CA GLY A 119 2.06 7.86 -4.22
C GLY A 119 1.60 8.30 -5.60
N THR A 120 0.82 9.37 -5.69
CA THR A 120 0.36 9.98 -6.94
C THR A 120 1.31 11.07 -7.42
N GLY A 121 1.36 11.29 -8.73
CA GLY A 121 2.25 12.26 -9.36
C GLY A 121 3.69 11.80 -9.43
N ILE A 122 4.57 12.68 -9.90
CA ILE A 122 5.98 12.38 -10.07
C ILE A 122 6.65 12.18 -8.69
N LYS A 123 7.35 11.08 -8.55
CA LYS A 123 8.17 10.82 -7.36
C LYS A 123 9.42 11.72 -7.40
N THR A 124 9.56 12.61 -6.42
CA THR A 124 10.61 13.65 -6.40
C THR A 124 11.77 13.36 -5.45
N ALA A 125 11.65 12.37 -4.57
CA ALA A 125 12.70 12.03 -3.60
C ALA A 125 12.85 10.51 -3.46
N ASP A 126 14.11 10.05 -3.38
CA ASP A 126 14.42 8.67 -3.01
C ASP A 126 14.11 8.41 -1.55
N ARG A 127 13.68 7.19 -1.23
CA ARG A 127 13.33 6.73 0.12
C ARG A 127 12.28 7.63 0.81
N GLY A 128 11.42 8.28 0.02
CA GLY A 128 10.29 9.05 0.51
C GLY A 128 9.18 8.18 1.10
N TRP A 129 8.10 8.83 1.51
CA TRP A 129 6.93 8.15 2.07
C TRP A 129 6.29 7.22 1.02
N ASN A 130 5.95 6.00 1.43
CA ASN A 130 5.39 4.97 0.56
C ASN A 130 4.05 4.48 1.12
N TRP A 131 2.96 5.00 0.57
CA TRP A 131 1.61 4.66 1.01
C TRP A 131 1.23 3.19 0.76
N ALA A 132 1.93 2.49 -0.16
CA ALA A 132 1.68 1.07 -0.42
C ALA A 132 2.12 0.15 0.73
N THR A 133 3.03 0.61 1.58
CA THR A 133 3.59 -0.19 2.69
C THR A 133 3.23 0.36 4.07
N GLU A 134 2.47 1.46 4.12
CA GLU A 134 2.02 2.02 5.38
C GLU A 134 0.76 1.35 5.90
N VAL A 135 0.71 1.11 7.20
CA VAL A 135 -0.43 0.49 7.87
C VAL A 135 -1.62 1.45 7.88
N ARG A 136 -2.73 1.00 7.31
CA ARG A 136 -3.98 1.74 7.24
C ARG A 136 -5.18 0.86 7.54
N PRO A 137 -6.28 1.43 8.06
CA PRO A 137 -7.55 0.71 8.17
C PRO A 137 -8.00 0.23 6.78
N CYS A 138 -8.21 -1.07 6.64
CA CYS A 138 -8.67 -1.66 5.39
C CYS A 138 -10.17 -1.43 5.13
N GLY A 139 -10.92 -1.01 6.16
CA GLY A 139 -12.36 -0.84 6.05
C GLY A 139 -13.06 -2.11 5.55
N SER A 140 -14.09 -1.94 4.75
CA SER A 140 -14.88 -3.06 4.19
C SER A 140 -14.13 -3.93 3.19
N ALA A 141 -12.96 -3.52 2.72
CA ALA A 141 -12.13 -4.35 1.84
C ALA A 141 -11.65 -5.65 2.52
N VAL A 142 -11.71 -5.72 3.85
CA VAL A 142 -11.39 -6.94 4.61
C VAL A 142 -12.50 -8.00 4.57
N LYS A 143 -13.76 -7.61 4.32
CA LYS A 143 -14.92 -8.52 4.41
C LYS A 143 -14.80 -9.80 3.59
N PRO A 144 -14.35 -9.77 2.33
CA PRO A 144 -14.15 -11.00 1.55
C PRO A 144 -13.21 -11.99 2.25
N ILE A 145 -12.15 -11.50 2.90
CA ILE A 145 -11.12 -12.34 3.52
C ILE A 145 -11.52 -12.77 4.92
N SER A 146 -12.01 -11.85 5.76
CA SER A 146 -12.23 -12.12 7.19
C SER A 146 -13.60 -12.74 7.48
N THR A 147 -14.59 -12.49 6.63
CA THR A 147 -15.98 -12.89 6.89
C THR A 147 -16.44 -13.96 5.92
N TYR A 148 -16.37 -13.67 4.61
CA TYR A 148 -16.95 -14.55 3.61
C TYR A 148 -16.07 -15.74 3.26
N ALA A 149 -14.77 -15.57 3.11
CA ALA A 149 -13.88 -16.67 2.73
C ALA A 149 -13.92 -17.83 3.74
N PRO A 150 -13.80 -17.62 5.07
CA PRO A 150 -13.94 -18.71 6.03
C PRO A 150 -15.31 -19.40 5.97
N ALA A 151 -16.40 -18.64 5.87
CA ALA A 151 -17.75 -19.18 5.84
C ALA A 151 -18.08 -19.95 4.55
N LEU A 152 -17.43 -19.61 3.45
CA LEU A 152 -17.53 -20.35 2.19
C LEU A 152 -16.67 -21.62 2.21
N ASP A 153 -15.49 -21.54 2.85
CA ASP A 153 -14.53 -22.64 2.92
C ASP A 153 -15.03 -23.78 3.84
N ASP A 154 -15.63 -23.43 4.96
CA ASP A 154 -16.22 -24.41 5.90
C ASP A 154 -17.62 -24.92 5.49
N GLY A 155 -18.18 -24.36 4.41
CA GLY A 155 -19.49 -24.74 3.89
C GLY A 155 -20.69 -24.16 4.65
N THR A 156 -20.49 -23.29 5.62
CA THR A 156 -21.57 -22.59 6.35
C THR A 156 -22.42 -21.76 5.40
N LEU A 157 -21.75 -21.11 4.41
CA LEU A 157 -22.39 -20.30 3.38
C LEU A 157 -22.02 -20.81 1.97
N THR A 158 -22.85 -20.44 1.03
CA THR A 158 -22.57 -20.49 -0.41
C THR A 158 -22.77 -19.11 -1.01
N ALA A 159 -22.33 -18.87 -2.22
CA ALA A 159 -22.56 -17.60 -2.91
C ALA A 159 -24.05 -17.23 -3.05
N ALA A 160 -24.93 -18.23 -3.02
CA ALA A 160 -26.39 -18.08 -3.13
C ALA A 160 -27.10 -18.21 -1.79
N SER A 161 -26.40 -18.41 -0.68
CA SER A 161 -27.02 -18.47 0.64
C SER A 161 -27.71 -17.17 0.97
N SER A 162 -28.93 -17.25 1.50
CA SER A 162 -29.68 -16.07 1.94
C SER A 162 -29.08 -15.50 3.21
N ILE A 163 -28.97 -14.19 3.24
CA ILE A 163 -28.54 -13.39 4.40
C ILE A 163 -29.64 -12.36 4.68
N ASP A 164 -29.86 -12.09 5.95
CA ASP A 164 -30.87 -11.11 6.37
C ASP A 164 -30.18 -9.75 6.63
N ASP A 165 -30.36 -8.80 5.70
CA ASP A 165 -29.94 -7.41 5.85
C ASP A 165 -30.98 -6.67 6.71
N TYR A 166 -30.98 -6.96 8.00
CA TYR A 166 -31.92 -6.43 8.96
C TYR A 166 -31.22 -5.98 10.24
N PRO A 167 -31.59 -4.83 10.82
CA PRO A 167 -30.96 -4.34 12.03
C PRO A 167 -31.49 -5.08 13.28
N ILE A 168 -30.60 -5.35 14.20
CA ILE A 168 -30.93 -5.79 15.55
C ILE A 168 -30.63 -4.66 16.55
N LEU A 169 -31.23 -4.74 17.73
CA LEU A 169 -30.91 -3.84 18.84
C LEU A 169 -29.82 -4.48 19.71
N LEU A 170 -28.64 -3.88 19.70
CA LEU A 170 -27.54 -4.27 20.57
C LEU A 170 -27.27 -3.13 21.57
N ASN A 171 -27.49 -3.41 22.86
CA ASN A 171 -27.35 -2.40 23.93
C ASN A 171 -28.16 -1.11 23.67
N GLY A 172 -29.38 -1.23 23.14
CA GLY A 172 -30.27 -0.12 22.82
C GLY A 172 -29.90 0.69 21.56
N LYS A 173 -28.90 0.24 20.81
CA LYS A 173 -28.50 0.85 19.55
C LYS A 173 -28.74 -0.11 18.38
N THR A 174 -29.19 0.44 17.28
CA THR A 174 -29.33 -0.32 16.01
C THR A 174 -27.97 -0.78 15.52
N TRP A 175 -27.84 -2.09 15.28
CA TRP A 175 -26.60 -2.73 14.80
C TRP A 175 -26.95 -3.96 13.93
N PRO A 176 -26.15 -4.28 12.89
CA PRO A 176 -25.15 -3.42 12.26
C PRO A 176 -25.79 -2.26 11.50
N GLN A 177 -25.02 -1.25 11.13
CA GLN A 177 -25.51 -0.16 10.28
C GLN A 177 -24.84 -0.21 8.91
N ASN A 178 -25.64 -0.26 7.85
CA ASN A 178 -25.14 -0.08 6.49
C ASN A 178 -24.68 1.36 6.27
N ALA A 179 -23.69 1.55 5.41
CA ALA A 179 -23.11 2.88 5.13
C ALA A 179 -24.15 3.90 4.61
N ASN A 180 -25.20 3.42 3.93
CA ASN A 180 -26.31 4.25 3.43
C ASN A 180 -27.46 4.40 4.43
N GLY A 181 -27.37 3.79 5.62
CA GLY A 181 -28.40 3.80 6.65
C GLY A 181 -29.69 3.03 6.29
N ARG A 182 -29.68 2.21 5.25
CA ARG A 182 -30.88 1.47 4.78
C ARG A 182 -30.63 -0.02 4.86
N TYR A 183 -31.72 -0.76 5.02
CA TYR A 183 -31.74 -2.22 5.07
C TYR A 183 -32.65 -2.75 3.97
N GLY A 184 -32.25 -3.85 3.34
CA GLY A 184 -32.94 -4.43 2.18
C GLY A 184 -33.74 -5.69 2.50
N GLY A 185 -33.66 -6.22 3.72
CA GLY A 185 -34.23 -7.53 4.08
C GLY A 185 -33.41 -8.68 3.50
N LEU A 186 -34.08 -9.75 3.08
CA LEU A 186 -33.41 -10.94 2.52
C LEU A 186 -32.59 -10.57 1.26
N THR A 187 -31.35 -10.95 1.27
CA THR A 187 -30.39 -10.83 0.16
C THR A 187 -29.56 -12.10 0.05
N ASP A 188 -28.71 -12.23 -0.93
CA ASP A 188 -27.75 -13.33 -1.00
C ASP A 188 -26.32 -12.84 -0.70
N VAL A 189 -25.41 -13.80 -0.46
CA VAL A 189 -23.99 -13.51 -0.16
C VAL A 189 -23.33 -12.68 -1.25
N ARG A 190 -23.61 -12.99 -2.52
CA ARG A 190 -23.02 -12.26 -3.67
C ARG A 190 -23.44 -10.80 -3.68
N ASP A 191 -24.73 -10.53 -3.51
CA ASP A 191 -25.27 -9.17 -3.49
C ASP A 191 -24.80 -8.41 -2.23
N ALA A 192 -24.72 -9.09 -1.09
CA ALA A 192 -24.19 -8.51 0.14
C ALA A 192 -22.72 -8.06 -0.01
N ILE A 193 -21.89 -8.84 -0.71
CA ILE A 193 -20.50 -8.47 -1.02
C ILE A 193 -20.48 -7.28 -1.99
N VAL A 194 -21.24 -7.33 -3.08
CA VAL A 194 -21.29 -6.27 -4.10
C VAL A 194 -21.67 -4.92 -3.50
N ARG A 195 -22.69 -4.93 -2.63
CA ARG A 195 -23.16 -3.71 -1.95
C ARG A 195 -22.40 -3.39 -0.67
N SER A 196 -21.46 -4.24 -0.28
CA SER A 196 -20.70 -4.09 0.97
C SER A 196 -21.60 -3.93 2.21
N LEU A 197 -22.67 -4.74 2.29
CA LEU A 197 -23.60 -4.70 3.40
C LEU A 197 -22.92 -5.10 4.72
N ASN A 198 -23.42 -4.54 5.81
CA ASN A 198 -23.05 -4.90 7.17
C ASN A 198 -24.18 -5.80 7.72
N THR A 199 -24.12 -7.06 7.38
CA THR A 199 -25.09 -8.10 7.76
C THR A 199 -24.51 -9.04 8.78
#